data_a3b068f2047ddb0125cd401fffe61022
#
_entry.id   a3b068f2047ddb0125cd401fffe61022
#
_cell.length_a   1.000
_cell.length_b   1.000
_cell.length_c   1.000
_cell.angle_alpha   90.00
_cell.angle_beta   90.00
_cell.angle_gamma   90.00
#
_symmetry.space_group_name_H-M   'P 1'
#
loop_
_entity.id
_entity.type
_entity.pdbx_description
1 polymer ?
#
loop_
_entity_poly.entity_id
_entity_poly.type
_entity_poly.pdbx_seq_one_letter_code
_entity_poly.pdbx_strand_id
1 'polypeptide(L)'
;MRRPITLSILILSASLGAAQVADAQDGKRLFFEADMVRHAQEGQAGPFCVLANQFKRKEAVAWRIRVLDQAGQQMDDKKLKSVVVELSDGQKIPAKWGGHPPRGTPTDFFWSLHWIIPADYPTGSLVYKVVATDLDGRTQTWEPFKREPTQLTVIAGEPTMKQ
;
A
#
# COMPACT_ATOMS: atom_id res chain seq x y z
N MET A 1 -59.58 -45.13 -35.08
CA MET A 1 -58.82 -44.70 -33.91
C MET A 1 -57.49 -44.07 -34.34
N ARG A 2 -57.40 -42.73 -34.33
CA ARG A 2 -56.16 -42.00 -34.73
C ARG A 2 -55.51 -41.49 -33.47
N ARG A 3 -54.24 -41.88 -33.22
CA ARG A 3 -53.43 -41.43 -32.09
C ARG A 3 -52.73 -40.08 -32.48
N PRO A 4 -52.72 -39.07 -31.62
CA PRO A 4 -51.98 -37.85 -31.86
C PRO A 4 -50.48 -38.05 -31.54
N ILE A 5 -49.66 -37.56 -32.46
CA ILE A 5 -48.19 -37.51 -32.31
C ILE A 5 -47.87 -36.21 -31.56
N THR A 6 -47.36 -36.32 -30.35
CA THR A 6 -46.91 -35.18 -29.55
C THR A 6 -45.47 -34.83 -29.98
N LEU A 7 -45.29 -33.68 -30.59
CA LEU A 7 -44.00 -33.15 -31.02
C LEU A 7 -43.37 -32.40 -29.80
N SER A 8 -42.36 -33.00 -29.19
CA SER A 8 -41.58 -32.36 -28.10
C SER A 8 -40.54 -31.42 -28.72
N ILE A 9 -40.71 -30.11 -28.54
CA ILE A 9 -39.74 -29.09 -28.92
C ILE A 9 -38.70 -28.98 -27.80
N LEU A 10 -37.49 -29.41 -28.12
CA LEU A 10 -36.30 -29.22 -27.25
C LEU A 10 -35.78 -27.78 -27.44
N ILE A 11 -35.97 -26.91 -26.41
CA ILE A 11 -35.43 -25.56 -26.41
C ILE A 11 -33.99 -25.65 -25.89
N LEU A 12 -33.04 -25.51 -26.81
CA LEU A 12 -31.61 -25.42 -26.51
C LEU A 12 -31.30 -23.99 -26.05
N SER A 13 -31.24 -23.75 -24.75
CA SER A 13 -30.81 -22.46 -24.18
C SER A 13 -29.29 -22.29 -24.34
N ALA A 14 -28.87 -21.54 -25.32
CA ALA A 14 -27.48 -21.07 -25.46
C ALA A 14 -27.22 -20.01 -24.39
N SER A 15 -26.49 -20.37 -23.33
CA SER A 15 -25.94 -19.43 -22.38
C SER A 15 -24.80 -18.65 -23.06
N LEU A 16 -25.06 -17.40 -23.46
CA LEU A 16 -24.00 -16.44 -23.78
C LEU A 16 -23.21 -16.20 -22.50
N GLY A 17 -22.04 -16.80 -22.40
CA GLY A 17 -21.04 -16.43 -21.43
C GLY A 17 -20.58 -15.00 -21.75
N ALA A 18 -20.98 -14.03 -20.93
CA ALA A 18 -20.40 -12.71 -20.94
C ALA A 18 -18.92 -12.88 -20.60
N ALA A 19 -18.05 -12.84 -21.61
CA ALA A 19 -16.63 -12.65 -21.40
C ALA A 19 -16.49 -11.30 -20.68
N GLN A 20 -16.08 -11.35 -19.41
CA GLN A 20 -15.63 -10.15 -18.72
C GLN A 20 -14.42 -9.65 -19.50
N VAL A 21 -14.64 -8.62 -20.29
CA VAL A 21 -13.57 -7.81 -20.85
C VAL A 21 -12.87 -7.23 -19.63
N ALA A 22 -11.70 -7.76 -19.30
CA ALA A 22 -10.81 -7.12 -18.35
C ALA A 22 -10.64 -5.69 -18.87
N ASP A 23 -11.13 -4.73 -18.09
CA ASP A 23 -11.00 -3.31 -18.38
C ASP A 23 -9.52 -3.07 -18.69
N ALA A 24 -9.18 -2.88 -19.96
CA ALA A 24 -7.89 -2.38 -20.37
C ALA A 24 -7.84 -0.97 -19.81
N GLN A 25 -7.25 -0.84 -18.60
CA GLN A 25 -7.07 0.43 -17.92
C GLN A 25 -6.27 1.33 -18.85
N ASP A 26 -7.02 2.20 -19.49
CA ASP A 26 -6.63 3.16 -20.50
C ASP A 26 -5.40 3.95 -20.01
N GLY A 27 -4.19 3.53 -20.45
CA GLY A 27 -2.95 4.32 -20.44
C GLY A 27 -2.45 4.93 -19.12
N LYS A 28 -3.09 4.67 -17.97
CA LYS A 28 -2.79 5.35 -16.70
C LYS A 28 -2.36 4.40 -15.57
N ARG A 29 -1.71 3.28 -15.92
CA ARG A 29 -1.18 2.38 -14.89
C ARG A 29 -0.05 3.04 -14.13
N LEU A 30 -0.11 2.97 -12.81
CA LEU A 30 0.95 3.44 -11.92
C LEU A 30 1.85 2.28 -11.49
N PHE A 31 3.12 2.59 -11.33
CA PHE A 31 4.11 1.69 -10.76
C PHE A 31 4.54 2.25 -9.40
N PHE A 32 4.85 1.36 -8.48
CA PHE A 32 5.18 1.72 -7.12
C PHE A 32 6.52 1.14 -6.72
N GLU A 33 7.32 1.97 -6.06
CA GLU A 33 8.49 1.57 -5.29
C GLU A 33 8.23 2.02 -3.86
N ALA A 34 8.33 1.10 -2.90
CA ALA A 34 8.10 1.45 -1.51
C ALA A 34 8.99 0.62 -0.58
N ASP A 35 9.52 1.29 0.43
CA ASP A 35 10.28 0.66 1.50
C ASP A 35 9.91 1.24 2.86
N MET A 36 10.38 0.57 3.91
CA MET A 36 10.26 1.02 5.29
C MET A 36 11.63 1.23 5.88
N VAL A 37 11.77 2.33 6.64
CA VAL A 37 12.99 2.64 7.36
C VAL A 37 12.67 3.00 8.81
N ARG A 38 13.64 2.79 9.69
CA ARG A 38 13.58 3.29 11.06
C ARG A 38 13.75 4.80 11.05
N HIS A 39 12.75 5.51 11.57
CA HIS A 39 12.76 6.96 11.63
C HIS A 39 13.32 7.45 12.95
N ALA A 40 14.07 8.57 12.91
CA ALA A 40 14.59 9.22 14.09
C ALA A 40 13.45 9.75 14.97
N GLN A 41 13.54 9.51 16.27
CA GLN A 41 12.69 10.14 17.28
C GLN A 41 13.56 10.85 18.30
N GLU A 42 13.01 11.91 18.89
CA GLU A 42 13.69 12.62 19.98
C GLU A 42 13.95 11.66 21.17
N GLY A 43 15.17 11.68 21.67
CA GLY A 43 15.60 10.83 22.78
C GLY A 43 15.88 9.36 22.44
N GLN A 44 15.77 8.95 21.18
CA GLN A 44 16.16 7.60 20.75
C GLN A 44 17.56 7.58 20.14
N ALA A 45 18.38 6.63 20.61
CA ALA A 45 19.65 6.30 19.99
C ALA A 45 19.45 5.24 18.90
N GLY A 46 20.26 5.29 17.86
CA GLY A 46 20.28 4.21 16.87
C GLY A 46 20.72 4.66 15.48
N PRO A 47 20.90 3.72 14.55
CA PRO A 47 20.95 4.06 13.15
C PRO A 47 19.56 4.41 12.66
N PHE A 48 19.41 5.61 12.09
CA PHE A 48 18.16 6.06 11.48
C PHE A 48 18.25 5.99 9.95
N CYS A 49 17.10 6.01 9.28
CA CYS A 49 16.99 5.87 7.82
C CYS A 49 17.58 4.56 7.28
N VAL A 50 17.68 3.53 8.11
CA VAL A 50 18.06 2.19 7.68
C VAL A 50 16.83 1.35 7.39
N LEU A 51 16.90 0.54 6.35
CA LEU A 51 15.83 -0.39 5.99
C LEU A 51 15.55 -1.34 7.16
N ALA A 52 14.29 -1.46 7.50
CA ALA A 52 13.82 -2.32 8.56
C ALA A 52 12.39 -2.80 8.26
N ASN A 53 12.08 -4.01 8.70
CA ASN A 53 10.73 -4.56 8.67
C ASN A 53 10.25 -4.97 10.06
N GLN A 54 11.13 -4.94 11.06
CA GLN A 54 10.82 -5.22 12.46
C GLN A 54 11.00 -3.97 13.30
N PHE A 55 9.99 -3.64 14.05
CA PHE A 55 9.93 -2.42 14.86
C PHE A 55 9.40 -2.75 16.26
N LYS A 56 9.97 -2.13 17.27
CA LYS A 56 9.45 -2.19 18.63
C LYS A 56 8.28 -1.22 18.80
N ARG A 57 7.41 -1.48 19.75
CA ARG A 57 6.44 -0.49 20.23
C ARG A 57 7.15 0.81 20.58
N LYS A 58 6.53 1.94 20.32
CA LYS A 58 7.08 3.30 20.47
C LYS A 58 8.17 3.68 19.46
N GLU A 59 8.63 2.79 18.61
CA GLU A 59 9.50 3.18 17.49
C GLU A 59 8.68 3.83 16.38
N ALA A 60 9.33 4.68 15.59
CA ALA A 60 8.75 5.29 14.41
C ALA A 60 9.14 4.52 13.16
N VAL A 61 8.14 4.07 12.43
CA VAL A 61 8.26 3.55 11.08
C VAL A 61 8.10 4.72 10.11
N ALA A 62 8.99 4.84 9.14
CA ALA A 62 8.76 5.72 8.00
C ALA A 62 8.65 4.90 6.73
N TRP A 63 7.65 5.20 5.91
CA TRP A 63 7.57 4.70 4.54
C TRP A 63 8.11 5.75 3.59
N ARG A 64 8.89 5.30 2.60
CA ARG A 64 9.32 6.08 1.44
C ARG A 64 8.68 5.46 0.21
N ILE A 65 7.96 6.26 -0.56
CA ILE A 65 7.13 5.75 -1.64
C ILE A 65 7.38 6.61 -2.88
N ARG A 66 7.75 5.98 -3.99
CA ARG A 66 7.70 6.55 -5.32
C ARG A 66 6.52 5.98 -6.07
N VAL A 67 5.78 6.85 -6.70
CA VAL A 67 4.72 6.47 -7.63
C VAL A 67 5.16 6.97 -9.00
N LEU A 68 5.20 6.09 -9.98
CA LEU A 68 5.68 6.37 -11.32
C LEU A 68 4.55 6.13 -12.32
N ASP A 69 4.52 6.92 -13.37
CA ASP A 69 3.66 6.66 -14.52
C ASP A 69 4.28 5.62 -15.46
N GLN A 70 3.63 5.34 -16.58
CA GLN A 70 4.10 4.36 -17.58
C GLN A 70 5.41 4.77 -18.28
N ALA A 71 5.72 6.06 -18.29
CA ALA A 71 6.98 6.57 -18.83
C ALA A 71 8.12 6.59 -17.78
N GLY A 72 7.86 6.09 -16.56
CA GLY A 72 8.80 6.10 -15.45
C GLY A 72 8.96 7.48 -14.80
N GLN A 73 8.06 8.43 -15.09
CA GLN A 73 8.11 9.76 -14.49
C GLN A 73 7.45 9.75 -13.13
N GLN A 74 8.07 10.40 -12.15
CA GLN A 74 7.50 10.52 -10.81
C GLN A 74 6.18 11.31 -10.82
N MET A 75 5.24 10.79 -10.05
CA MET A 75 3.94 11.38 -9.79
C MET A 75 4.00 12.14 -8.47
N ASP A 76 4.12 13.45 -8.55
CA ASP A 76 4.18 14.39 -7.42
C ASP A 76 2.77 14.78 -6.91
N ASP A 77 2.73 15.74 -5.99
CA ASP A 77 1.50 16.29 -5.40
C ASP A 77 0.67 17.19 -6.35
N LYS A 78 1.18 17.45 -7.56
CA LYS A 78 0.44 18.12 -8.63
C LYS A 78 -0.22 17.13 -9.57
N LYS A 79 0.23 15.88 -9.57
CA LYS A 79 -0.26 14.80 -10.44
C LYS A 79 -1.12 13.79 -9.69
N LEU A 80 -0.93 13.64 -8.38
CA LEU A 80 -1.73 12.79 -7.51
C LEU A 80 -2.48 13.63 -6.47
N LYS A 81 -3.72 13.27 -6.24
CA LYS A 81 -4.54 13.83 -5.17
C LYS A 81 -4.08 13.38 -3.80
N SER A 82 -3.66 12.10 -3.68
CA SER A 82 -3.18 11.54 -2.41
C SER A 82 -2.41 10.25 -2.62
N VAL A 83 -1.50 9.98 -1.68
CA VAL A 83 -0.89 8.68 -1.44
C VAL A 83 -1.10 8.34 0.03
N VAL A 84 -1.62 7.13 0.31
CA VAL A 84 -2.01 6.70 1.67
C VAL A 84 -1.47 5.31 1.92
N VAL A 85 -0.91 5.07 3.10
CA VAL A 85 -0.65 3.71 3.58
C VAL A 85 -1.86 3.28 4.42
N GLU A 86 -2.47 2.18 4.02
CA GLU A 86 -3.56 1.55 4.75
C GLU A 86 -3.06 0.29 5.44
N LEU A 87 -3.22 0.22 6.75
CA LEU A 87 -2.86 -0.93 7.58
C LEU A 87 -4.04 -1.91 7.68
N SER A 88 -3.75 -3.19 7.91
CA SER A 88 -4.79 -4.23 8.00
C SER A 88 -5.74 -4.09 9.19
N ASP A 89 -5.39 -3.26 10.18
CA ASP A 89 -6.27 -2.90 11.29
C ASP A 89 -7.24 -1.73 10.97
N GLY A 90 -7.20 -1.23 9.72
CA GLY A 90 -8.06 -0.17 9.23
C GLY A 90 -7.48 1.24 9.34
N GLN A 91 -6.31 1.41 9.94
CA GLN A 91 -5.66 2.72 9.98
C GLN A 91 -5.26 3.18 8.57
N LYS A 92 -5.45 4.48 8.30
CA LYS A 92 -5.09 5.13 7.03
C LYS A 92 -4.18 6.31 7.32
N ILE A 93 -2.95 6.23 6.87
CA ILE A 93 -1.91 7.21 7.18
C ILE A 93 -1.52 7.92 5.89
N PRO A 94 -1.83 9.21 5.75
CA PRO A 94 -1.53 9.96 4.53
C PRO A 94 -0.04 10.26 4.43
N ALA A 95 0.52 10.04 3.24
CA ALA A 95 1.87 10.46 2.89
C ALA A 95 1.89 11.91 2.39
N LYS A 96 3.05 12.56 2.55
CA LYS A 96 3.32 13.89 2.03
C LYS A 96 4.42 13.81 0.98
N TRP A 97 4.25 14.54 -0.11
CA TRP A 97 5.30 14.74 -1.10
C TRP A 97 6.35 15.69 -0.57
N GLY A 98 7.61 15.39 -0.77
CA GLY A 98 8.67 16.27 -0.34
C GLY A 98 10.06 15.83 -0.75
N GLY A 99 11.00 16.77 -0.62
CA GLY A 99 12.41 16.53 -0.89
C GLY A 99 13.13 15.93 0.33
N HIS A 100 14.13 15.11 0.06
CA HIS A 100 14.99 14.52 1.08
C HIS A 100 16.48 14.80 0.76
N PRO A 101 17.29 15.27 1.73
CA PRO A 101 16.90 15.59 3.10
C PRO A 101 15.92 16.78 3.18
N PRO A 102 15.09 16.86 4.23
CA PRO A 102 14.07 17.90 4.35
C PRO A 102 14.67 19.29 4.66
N ARG A 103 15.94 19.34 4.97
CA ARG A 103 16.70 20.57 5.21
C ARG A 103 17.89 20.63 4.27
N GLY A 104 18.19 21.83 3.74
CA GLY A 104 19.21 22.05 2.74
C GLY A 104 18.71 21.81 1.32
N THR A 105 19.59 21.40 0.42
CA THR A 105 19.22 21.08 -0.98
C THR A 105 18.80 19.63 -1.07
N PRO A 106 17.52 19.34 -1.40
CA PRO A 106 17.09 17.97 -1.58
C PRO A 106 17.82 17.30 -2.74
N THR A 107 18.22 16.05 -2.55
CA THR A 107 18.84 15.21 -3.58
C THR A 107 17.86 14.19 -4.17
N ASP A 108 16.74 13.97 -3.50
CA ASP A 108 15.69 13.07 -3.95
C ASP A 108 14.31 13.59 -3.54
N PHE A 109 13.27 13.14 -4.23
CA PHE A 109 11.89 13.50 -3.94
C PHE A 109 11.03 12.24 -3.91
N PHE A 110 10.14 12.12 -2.91
CA PHE A 110 9.22 11.00 -2.78
C PHE A 110 8.08 11.33 -1.83
N TRP A 111 7.06 10.50 -1.84
CA TRP A 111 6.00 10.50 -0.84
C TRP A 111 6.52 9.83 0.42
N SER A 112 6.36 10.47 1.56
CA SER A 112 6.79 9.93 2.84
C SER A 112 5.75 10.16 3.93
N LEU A 113 5.74 9.24 4.87
CA LEU A 113 4.98 9.35 6.10
C LEU A 113 5.76 8.68 7.21
N HIS A 114 5.47 9.04 8.43
CA HIS A 114 5.95 8.30 9.61
C HIS A 114 4.78 8.00 10.53
N TRP A 115 4.89 6.86 11.22
CA TRP A 115 3.92 6.37 12.18
C TRP A 115 4.64 5.89 13.41
N ILE A 116 4.27 6.43 14.58
CA ILE A 116 4.78 5.97 15.86
C ILE A 116 3.89 4.82 16.33
N ILE A 117 4.49 3.66 16.51
CA ILE A 117 3.76 2.48 16.96
C ILE A 117 3.29 2.71 18.41
N PRO A 118 1.99 2.61 18.71
CA PRO A 118 1.47 2.78 20.06
C PRO A 118 2.11 1.81 21.06
N ALA A 119 2.19 2.23 22.32
CA ALA A 119 2.84 1.45 23.39
C ALA A 119 2.15 0.11 23.67
N ASP A 120 0.86 0.05 23.43
CA ASP A 120 -0.03 -1.09 23.62
C ASP A 120 -0.40 -1.82 22.32
N TYR A 121 0.20 -1.42 21.18
CA TYR A 121 -0.10 -2.01 19.89
C TYR A 121 0.14 -3.52 19.89
N PRO A 122 -0.73 -4.33 19.26
CA PRO A 122 -0.52 -5.78 19.18
C PRO A 122 0.82 -6.12 18.51
N THR A 123 1.49 -7.16 19.00
CA THR A 123 2.68 -7.72 18.34
C THR A 123 2.27 -8.68 17.22
N GLY A 124 3.14 -8.83 16.23
CA GLY A 124 2.93 -9.71 15.08
C GLY A 124 3.09 -8.98 13.75
N SER A 125 2.89 -9.71 12.68
CA SER A 125 2.94 -9.16 11.32
C SER A 125 1.70 -8.35 11.02
N LEU A 126 1.91 -7.16 10.47
CA LEU A 126 0.88 -6.22 10.06
C LEU A 126 0.95 -6.05 8.54
N VAL A 127 -0.07 -6.51 7.85
CA VAL A 127 -0.19 -6.30 6.41
C VAL A 127 -0.52 -4.84 6.13
N TYR A 128 0.10 -4.28 5.12
CA TYR A 128 -0.19 -2.92 4.66
C TYR A 128 -0.29 -2.87 3.14
N LYS A 129 -0.90 -1.82 2.64
CA LYS A 129 -0.94 -1.49 1.22
C LYS A 129 -0.75 0.01 1.02
N VAL A 130 -0.25 0.37 -0.15
CA VAL A 130 -0.14 1.77 -0.59
C VAL A 130 -1.25 2.03 -1.60
N VAL A 131 -2.04 3.07 -1.36
CA VAL A 131 -3.13 3.49 -2.24
C VAL A 131 -2.79 4.87 -2.79
N ALA A 132 -2.64 4.99 -4.09
CA ALA A 132 -2.50 6.27 -4.79
C ALA A 132 -3.82 6.64 -5.47
N THR A 133 -4.23 7.90 -5.32
CA THR A 133 -5.42 8.46 -5.96
C THR A 133 -5.00 9.55 -6.93
N ASP A 134 -5.40 9.45 -8.20
CA ASP A 134 -5.13 10.48 -9.19
C ASP A 134 -6.08 11.69 -9.04
N LEU A 135 -5.87 12.72 -9.85
CA LEU A 135 -6.70 13.93 -9.82
C LEU A 135 -8.15 13.67 -10.28
N ASP A 136 -8.39 12.61 -11.05
CA ASP A 136 -9.71 12.19 -11.49
C ASP A 136 -10.44 11.34 -10.43
N GLY A 137 -9.77 11.04 -9.31
CA GLY A 137 -10.31 10.24 -8.20
C GLY A 137 -10.18 8.73 -8.40
N ARG A 138 -9.47 8.26 -9.43
CA ARG A 138 -9.19 6.83 -9.61
C ARG A 138 -8.10 6.40 -8.65
N THR A 139 -8.25 5.22 -8.08
CA THR A 139 -7.29 4.66 -7.13
C THR A 139 -6.55 3.47 -7.73
N GLN A 140 -5.26 3.38 -7.43
CA GLN A 140 -4.47 2.19 -7.69
C GLN A 140 -3.76 1.79 -6.41
N THR A 141 -3.65 0.48 -6.21
CA THR A 141 -3.13 -0.11 -4.98
C THR A 141 -1.91 -0.95 -5.28
N TRP A 142 -0.92 -0.83 -4.43
CA TRP A 142 0.25 -1.69 -4.39
C TRP A 142 0.35 -2.38 -3.02
N GLU A 143 0.70 -3.67 -3.03
CA GLU A 143 0.94 -4.45 -1.83
C GLU A 143 2.34 -5.05 -1.88
N PRO A 144 3.08 -5.08 -0.76
CA PRO A 144 4.34 -5.83 -0.69
C PRO A 144 4.07 -7.33 -0.87
N PHE A 145 5.12 -8.09 -1.12
CA PHE A 145 5.00 -9.56 -1.11
C PHE A 145 4.43 -10.03 0.22
N LYS A 146 3.50 -10.98 0.19
CA LYS A 146 2.87 -11.58 1.39
C LYS A 146 3.82 -12.57 2.08
N ARG A 147 5.02 -12.11 2.44
CA ARG A 147 6.05 -12.83 3.18
C ARG A 147 6.51 -11.97 4.33
N GLU A 148 6.73 -12.55 5.50
CA GLU A 148 7.11 -11.81 6.71
C GLU A 148 8.26 -10.81 6.50
N PRO A 149 9.36 -11.12 5.78
CA PRO A 149 10.44 -10.15 5.60
C PRO A 149 10.05 -8.87 4.86
N THR A 150 8.94 -8.85 4.14
CA THR A 150 8.46 -7.69 3.39
C THR A 150 7.30 -6.97 4.05
N GLN A 151 6.77 -7.53 5.14
CA GLN A 151 5.68 -6.94 5.91
C GLN A 151 6.22 -6.25 7.16
N LEU A 152 5.45 -5.30 7.68
CA LEU A 152 5.74 -4.70 8.97
C LEU A 152 5.52 -5.74 10.07
N THR A 153 6.53 -5.95 10.92
CA THR A 153 6.40 -6.80 12.11
C THR A 153 6.58 -5.96 13.36
N VAL A 154 5.59 -5.96 14.22
CA VAL A 154 5.67 -5.32 15.54
C VAL A 154 6.16 -6.33 16.56
N ILE A 155 7.26 -6.01 17.23
CA ILE A 155 7.83 -6.83 18.31
C ILE A 155 7.68 -6.14 19.66
N ALA A 156 7.72 -6.91 20.74
CA ALA A 156 7.75 -6.35 22.08
C ALA A 156 9.00 -5.47 22.28
N GLY A 157 8.85 -4.33 22.96
CA GLY A 157 10.00 -3.55 23.41
C GLY A 157 10.77 -4.30 24.52
N GLU A 158 12.01 -3.89 24.79
CA GLU A 158 12.73 -4.32 25.98
C GLU A 158 11.90 -3.97 27.22
N PRO A 159 11.80 -4.88 28.21
CA PRO A 159 11.18 -4.54 29.49
C PRO A 159 11.94 -3.36 30.07
N THR A 160 11.25 -2.29 30.43
CA THR A 160 11.87 -1.17 31.13
C THR A 160 12.28 -1.70 32.52
N MET A 161 13.56 -1.94 32.71
CA MET A 161 14.05 -2.22 34.09
C MET A 161 13.73 -0.99 34.92
N LYS A 162 12.80 -1.13 35.87
CA LYS A 162 12.59 -0.13 36.91
C LYS A 162 13.85 -0.13 37.77
N GLN A 163 14.62 0.96 37.71
CA GLN A 163 15.64 1.27 38.68
C GLN A 163 15.00 1.67 40.02
#